data_cf742731b92e14c4e64e3d2bf2782e83
#
_entry.id   cf742731b92e14c4e64e3d2bf2782e83
#
_cell.length_a   1.000
_cell.length_b   1.000
_cell.length_c   1.000
_cell.angle_alpha   90.00
_cell.angle_beta   90.00
_cell.angle_gamma   90.00
#
_symmetry.space_group_name_H-M   'P 1'
#
loop_
_entity.id
_entity.type
_entity.pdbx_description
1 polymer ?
#
loop_
_entity_poly.entity_id
_entity_poly.type
_entity_poly.pdbx_seq_one_letter_code
_entity_poly.pdbx_strand_id
1 'polypeptide(L)'
;MNMTENKNNYCVIMAGGVGSRFWPFSTEKKPKQFLDFFGTGRSLLQMTVDRFRPIVPIENMVIVTNVAYKELILEQIPDMQESQILCEPARRNTAPCIAYATAWIKAKVKNGDVALNGENGVNIVVAASDHLILEEEKFRQTILKAFDFVGKNKAICTLGMTPTRPETGYGYIQFASELDGDESGKLKEIVQMKMESRKIFSR
;
A
#
# COMPACT_ATOMS: atom_id res chain seq x y z
N MET A 1 22.00 13.12 -1.69
CA MET A 1 21.94 11.99 -2.64
C MET A 1 20.65 12.15 -3.40
N ASN A 2 20.66 12.57 -4.67
CA ASN A 2 19.46 12.68 -5.48
C ASN A 2 18.93 11.25 -5.66
N MET A 3 17.85 10.91 -4.94
CA MET A 3 17.09 9.72 -5.21
C MET A 3 16.44 9.94 -6.58
N THR A 4 17.06 9.39 -7.62
CA THR A 4 16.47 9.37 -8.96
C THR A 4 15.10 8.72 -8.84
N GLU A 5 14.04 9.46 -9.14
CA GLU A 5 12.68 8.95 -9.24
C GLU A 5 12.70 7.69 -10.11
N ASN A 6 12.58 6.54 -9.50
CA ASN A 6 12.48 5.30 -10.25
C ASN A 6 11.08 5.23 -10.86
N LYS A 7 10.97 5.65 -12.12
CA LYS A 7 9.72 5.69 -12.88
C LYS A 7 9.01 4.33 -13.00
N ASN A 8 9.65 3.24 -12.57
CA ASN A 8 9.08 1.91 -12.55
C ASN A 8 8.36 1.57 -11.24
N ASN A 9 8.40 2.46 -10.24
CA ASN A 9 7.69 2.24 -8.97
C ASN A 9 6.26 2.75 -9.04
N TYR A 10 5.31 1.90 -8.69
CA TYR A 10 3.88 2.19 -8.61
C TYR A 10 3.38 2.06 -7.18
N CYS A 11 2.40 2.88 -6.81
CA CYS A 11 1.69 2.77 -5.54
C CYS A 11 0.20 2.51 -5.79
N VAL A 12 -0.31 1.41 -5.26
CA VAL A 12 -1.73 1.08 -5.26
C VAL A 12 -2.28 1.35 -3.87
N ILE A 13 -3.20 2.32 -3.75
CA ILE A 13 -3.83 2.69 -2.49
C ILE A 13 -5.24 2.11 -2.46
N MET A 14 -5.51 1.24 -1.50
CA MET A 14 -6.83 0.63 -1.30
C MET A 14 -7.71 1.54 -0.45
N ALA A 15 -8.75 2.13 -1.04
CA ALA A 15 -9.64 3.10 -0.41
C ALA A 15 -11.14 2.73 -0.49
N GLY A 16 -11.46 1.44 -0.62
CA GLY A 16 -12.84 0.94 -0.77
C GLY A 16 -13.59 0.65 0.54
N GLY A 17 -12.98 0.84 1.71
CA GLY A 17 -13.61 0.56 3.00
C GLY A 17 -14.70 1.55 3.39
N VAL A 18 -15.81 1.09 4.00
CA VAL A 18 -16.88 1.98 4.54
C VAL A 18 -16.60 2.48 5.95
N GLY A 19 -15.60 1.92 6.64
CA GLY A 19 -15.19 2.39 7.96
C GLY A 19 -16.23 2.21 9.08
N SER A 20 -17.12 1.23 9.00
CA SER A 20 -18.24 1.01 9.94
C SER A 20 -17.82 0.96 11.42
N ARG A 21 -16.59 0.54 11.73
CA ARG A 21 -16.05 0.50 13.10
C ARG A 21 -15.81 1.87 13.71
N PHE A 22 -15.83 2.94 12.91
CA PHE A 22 -15.62 4.34 13.34
C PHE A 22 -16.93 5.12 13.47
N TRP A 23 -18.08 4.45 13.36
CA TRP A 23 -19.36 5.12 13.63
C TRP A 23 -19.36 5.68 15.07
N PRO A 24 -19.86 6.92 15.32
CA PRO A 24 -20.57 7.80 14.39
C PRO A 24 -19.70 8.76 13.57
N PHE A 25 -18.38 8.75 13.72
CA PHE A 25 -17.46 9.63 13.00
C PHE A 25 -17.41 9.35 11.49
N SER A 26 -17.44 8.08 11.11
CA SER A 26 -17.52 7.67 9.70
C SER A 26 -18.94 7.25 9.33
N THR A 27 -19.34 7.60 8.12
CA THR A 27 -20.62 7.23 7.51
C THR A 27 -20.39 6.60 6.12
N GLU A 28 -21.42 6.01 5.53
CA GLU A 28 -21.32 5.52 4.15
C GLU A 28 -21.01 6.62 3.15
N LYS A 29 -21.52 7.85 3.39
CA LYS A 29 -21.26 9.02 2.53
C LYS A 29 -19.86 9.60 2.74
N LYS A 30 -19.30 9.47 3.92
CA LYS A 30 -17.96 9.96 4.26
C LYS A 30 -17.22 8.93 5.12
N PRO A 31 -16.63 7.89 4.49
CA PRO A 31 -15.85 6.88 5.17
C PRO A 31 -14.61 7.44 5.85
N LYS A 32 -14.05 6.68 6.80
CA LYS A 32 -12.93 7.10 7.65
C LYS A 32 -11.72 7.64 6.88
N GLN A 33 -11.40 7.06 5.72
CA GLN A 33 -10.24 7.48 4.94
C GLN A 33 -10.33 8.91 4.39
N PHE A 34 -11.54 9.47 4.30
CA PHE A 34 -11.80 10.85 3.85
C PHE A 34 -11.92 11.86 5.01
N LEU A 35 -11.73 11.41 6.25
CA LEU A 35 -11.80 12.24 7.43
C LEU A 35 -10.42 12.73 7.85
N ASP A 36 -10.35 14.01 8.28
CA ASP A 36 -9.23 14.49 9.08
C ASP A 36 -9.43 14.02 10.53
N PHE A 37 -8.93 12.82 10.79
CA PHE A 37 -9.13 12.16 12.08
C PHE A 37 -8.22 12.74 13.18
N PHE A 38 -7.11 13.34 12.79
CA PHE A 38 -6.09 13.83 13.71
C PHE A 38 -6.06 15.35 13.86
N GLY A 39 -6.95 16.08 13.17
CA GLY A 39 -6.99 17.55 13.20
C GLY A 39 -5.77 18.20 12.53
N THR A 40 -5.19 17.52 11.55
CA THR A 40 -3.99 17.99 10.82
C THR A 40 -4.30 18.84 9.59
N GLY A 41 -5.56 19.01 9.25
CA GLY A 41 -6.01 19.60 7.98
C GLY A 41 -5.93 18.61 6.81
N ARG A 42 -5.57 17.33 7.06
CA ARG A 42 -5.40 16.29 6.03
C ARG A 42 -6.21 15.05 6.39
N SER A 43 -6.93 14.50 5.41
CA SER A 43 -7.57 13.19 5.58
C SER A 43 -6.55 12.05 5.62
N LEU A 44 -6.95 10.88 6.12
CA LEU A 44 -6.09 9.69 6.13
C LEU A 44 -5.62 9.30 4.73
N LEU A 45 -6.50 9.46 3.71
CA LEU A 45 -6.15 9.22 2.32
C LEU A 45 -5.08 10.22 1.84
N GLN A 46 -5.27 11.52 2.10
CA GLN A 46 -4.28 12.54 1.75
C GLN A 46 -2.94 12.29 2.42
N MET A 47 -2.94 11.98 3.73
CA MET A 47 -1.71 11.62 4.45
C MET A 47 -1.02 10.40 3.82
N THR A 48 -1.79 9.43 3.33
CA THR A 48 -1.22 8.25 2.66
C THR A 48 -0.59 8.63 1.33
N VAL A 49 -1.25 9.42 0.49
CA VAL A 49 -0.71 9.90 -0.79
C VAL A 49 0.56 10.72 -0.53
N ASP A 50 0.53 11.70 0.39
CA ASP A 50 1.66 12.56 0.72
C ASP A 50 2.89 11.75 1.18
N ARG A 51 2.68 10.67 1.92
CA ARG A 51 3.74 9.76 2.39
C ARG A 51 4.49 9.09 1.25
N PHE A 52 3.79 8.74 0.16
CA PHE A 52 4.40 8.09 -0.99
C PHE A 52 4.95 9.05 -2.04
N ARG A 53 4.51 10.32 -2.10
CA ARG A 53 4.99 11.32 -3.08
C ARG A 53 6.51 11.43 -3.21
N PRO A 54 7.31 11.34 -2.13
CA PRO A 54 8.77 11.43 -2.26
C PRO A 54 9.43 10.22 -2.92
N ILE A 55 8.71 9.09 -3.07
CA ILE A 55 9.29 7.82 -3.57
C ILE A 55 8.53 7.21 -4.75
N VAL A 56 7.34 7.72 -5.05
CA VAL A 56 6.52 7.32 -6.21
C VAL A 56 5.91 8.58 -6.81
N PRO A 57 6.12 8.86 -8.10
CA PRO A 57 5.51 10.01 -8.76
C PRO A 57 3.98 9.86 -8.80
N ILE A 58 3.26 11.00 -8.76
CA ILE A 58 1.78 10.98 -8.65
C ILE A 58 1.12 10.27 -9.83
N GLU A 59 1.68 10.36 -11.02
CA GLU A 59 1.21 9.68 -12.22
C GLU A 59 1.28 8.14 -12.11
N ASN A 60 2.09 7.62 -11.20
CA ASN A 60 2.23 6.19 -10.91
C ASN A 60 1.44 5.75 -9.64
N MET A 61 0.67 6.66 -9.07
CA MET A 61 -0.23 6.30 -7.97
C MET A 61 -1.60 5.94 -8.52
N VAL A 62 -2.19 4.88 -7.97
CA VAL A 62 -3.50 4.36 -8.36
C VAL A 62 -4.33 4.17 -7.09
N ILE A 63 -5.53 4.71 -7.07
CA ILE A 63 -6.46 4.51 -5.96
C ILE A 63 -7.57 3.57 -6.40
N VAL A 64 -7.72 2.48 -5.66
CA VAL A 64 -8.81 1.51 -5.89
C VAL A 64 -9.91 1.76 -4.87
N THR A 65 -11.13 2.00 -5.35
CA THR A 65 -12.23 2.44 -4.50
C THR A 65 -13.59 1.97 -5.03
N ASN A 66 -14.67 2.45 -4.41
CA ASN A 66 -16.03 2.35 -4.91
C ASN A 66 -16.38 3.58 -5.76
N VAL A 67 -17.23 3.42 -6.76
CA VAL A 67 -17.70 4.51 -7.63
C VAL A 67 -18.27 5.70 -6.84
N ALA A 68 -18.95 5.44 -5.71
CA ALA A 68 -19.52 6.47 -4.84
C ALA A 68 -18.47 7.42 -4.21
N TYR A 69 -17.21 7.04 -4.19
CA TYR A 69 -16.14 7.83 -3.55
C TYR A 69 -15.19 8.50 -4.54
N LYS A 70 -15.42 8.31 -5.84
CA LYS A 70 -14.56 8.85 -6.89
C LYS A 70 -14.43 10.38 -6.82
N GLU A 71 -15.58 11.06 -6.71
CA GLU A 71 -15.61 12.53 -6.61
C GLU A 71 -14.88 13.05 -5.35
N LEU A 72 -15.05 12.36 -4.21
CA LEU A 72 -14.34 12.72 -2.97
C LEU A 72 -12.81 12.60 -3.11
N ILE A 73 -12.33 11.65 -3.91
CA ILE A 73 -10.90 11.49 -4.18
C ILE A 73 -10.40 12.65 -5.04
N LEU A 74 -11.12 12.99 -6.12
CA LEU A 74 -10.75 14.10 -7.00
C LEU A 74 -10.77 15.45 -6.26
N GLU A 75 -11.74 15.65 -5.35
CA GLU A 75 -11.78 16.83 -4.49
C GLU A 75 -10.57 16.92 -3.54
N GLN A 76 -10.19 15.81 -2.93
CA GLN A 76 -9.11 15.78 -1.94
C GLN A 76 -7.71 15.71 -2.53
N ILE A 77 -7.57 15.17 -3.74
CA ILE A 77 -6.29 14.99 -4.44
C ILE A 77 -6.43 15.54 -5.87
N PRO A 78 -6.47 16.88 -6.02
CA PRO A 78 -6.83 17.52 -7.29
C PRO A 78 -5.79 17.35 -8.42
N ASP A 79 -4.57 16.94 -8.10
CA ASP A 79 -3.52 16.62 -9.06
C ASP A 79 -3.54 15.17 -9.55
N MET A 80 -4.48 14.36 -9.05
CA MET A 80 -4.72 12.99 -9.54
C MET A 80 -5.67 13.00 -10.74
N GLN A 81 -5.32 12.26 -11.77
CA GLN A 81 -6.19 12.12 -12.94
C GLN A 81 -7.31 11.10 -12.67
N GLU A 82 -8.48 11.32 -13.26
CA GLU A 82 -9.62 10.44 -13.14
C GLU A 82 -9.31 8.98 -13.53
N SER A 83 -8.45 8.79 -14.54
CA SER A 83 -8.01 7.48 -15.01
C SER A 83 -7.19 6.67 -13.99
N GLN A 84 -6.67 7.32 -12.95
CA GLN A 84 -5.91 6.69 -11.86
C GLN A 84 -6.82 6.20 -10.73
N ILE A 85 -8.12 6.51 -10.79
CA ILE A 85 -9.11 6.09 -9.79
C ILE A 85 -9.87 4.89 -10.35
N LEU A 86 -9.54 3.71 -9.86
CA LEU A 86 -10.12 2.45 -10.29
C LEU A 86 -11.32 2.11 -9.41
N CYS A 87 -12.51 2.14 -10.00
CA CYS A 87 -13.75 1.78 -9.32
C CYS A 87 -13.99 0.28 -9.42
N GLU A 88 -13.95 -0.43 -8.29
CA GLU A 88 -14.29 -1.85 -8.25
C GLU A 88 -15.78 -2.08 -8.56
N PRO A 89 -16.11 -3.02 -9.44
CA PRO A 89 -17.52 -3.35 -9.74
C PRO A 89 -18.22 -4.01 -8.54
N ALA A 90 -17.44 -4.68 -7.67
CA ALA A 90 -17.93 -5.30 -6.45
C ALA A 90 -16.79 -5.38 -5.41
N ARG A 91 -17.14 -5.17 -4.14
CA ARG A 91 -16.20 -5.27 -3.02
C ARG A 91 -15.88 -6.74 -2.74
N ARG A 92 -14.66 -7.16 -3.01
CA ARG A 92 -14.20 -8.56 -2.89
C ARG A 92 -12.92 -8.69 -2.04
N ASN A 93 -12.67 -7.77 -1.11
CA ASN A 93 -11.49 -7.74 -0.24
C ASN A 93 -10.17 -7.47 -1.01
N THR A 94 -9.05 -7.74 -0.35
CA THR A 94 -7.71 -7.30 -0.76
C THR A 94 -7.21 -7.93 -2.07
N ALA A 95 -7.31 -9.26 -2.22
CA ALA A 95 -6.68 -9.95 -3.34
C ALA A 95 -7.27 -9.55 -4.72
N PRO A 96 -8.61 -9.50 -4.92
CA PRO A 96 -9.18 -8.99 -6.17
C PRO A 96 -8.88 -7.51 -6.43
N CYS A 97 -8.83 -6.67 -5.39
CA CYS A 97 -8.44 -5.27 -5.49
C CYS A 97 -7.01 -5.14 -6.07
N ILE A 98 -6.05 -5.87 -5.52
CA ILE A 98 -4.67 -5.90 -6.00
C ILE A 98 -4.60 -6.43 -7.44
N ALA A 99 -5.31 -7.52 -7.74
CA ALA A 99 -5.35 -8.11 -9.07
C ALA A 99 -5.89 -7.12 -10.12
N TYR A 100 -6.95 -6.38 -9.78
CA TYR A 100 -7.55 -5.38 -10.65
C TYR A 100 -6.57 -4.24 -10.95
N ALA A 101 -5.95 -3.66 -9.92
CA ALA A 101 -4.94 -2.61 -10.10
C ALA A 101 -3.72 -3.10 -10.88
N THR A 102 -3.24 -4.31 -10.59
CA THR A 102 -2.10 -4.92 -11.30
C THR A 102 -2.41 -5.15 -12.77
N ALA A 103 -3.63 -5.62 -13.10
CA ALA A 103 -4.06 -5.79 -14.49
C ALA A 103 -4.09 -4.45 -15.24
N TRP A 104 -4.57 -3.40 -14.60
CA TRP A 104 -4.58 -2.05 -15.17
C TRP A 104 -3.15 -1.51 -15.42
N ILE A 105 -2.26 -1.63 -14.45
CA ILE A 105 -0.84 -1.23 -14.60
C ILE A 105 -0.20 -2.03 -15.75
N LYS A 106 -0.43 -3.36 -15.80
CA LYS A 106 0.08 -4.22 -16.86
C LYS A 106 -0.42 -3.83 -18.25
N ALA A 107 -1.69 -3.41 -18.37
CA ALA A 107 -2.23 -2.91 -19.61
C ALA A 107 -1.54 -1.62 -20.06
N LYS A 108 -1.31 -0.67 -19.15
CA LYS A 108 -0.56 0.57 -19.44
C LYS A 108 0.86 0.29 -19.93
N VAL A 109 1.57 -0.62 -19.27
CA VAL A 109 2.91 -1.04 -19.70
C VAL A 109 2.87 -1.65 -21.10
N LYS A 110 1.90 -2.54 -21.36
CA LYS A 110 1.76 -3.19 -22.68
C LYS A 110 1.43 -2.20 -23.80
N ASN A 111 0.67 -1.16 -23.51
CA ASN A 111 0.29 -0.14 -24.47
C ASN A 111 1.40 0.89 -24.72
N GLY A 112 2.51 0.84 -24.00
CA GLY A 112 3.60 1.81 -24.09
C GLY A 112 3.32 3.14 -23.38
N ASP A 113 2.24 3.22 -22.59
CA ASP A 113 1.91 4.40 -21.78
C ASP A 113 2.91 4.63 -20.64
N VAL A 114 3.75 3.63 -20.36
CA VAL A 114 4.77 3.63 -19.33
C VAL A 114 6.10 3.28 -19.92
N ALA A 115 7.05 4.21 -19.87
CA ALA A 115 8.42 3.96 -20.24
C ALA A 115 9.09 3.13 -19.12
N LEU A 116 9.37 1.86 -19.39
CA LEU A 116 10.15 1.03 -18.49
C LEU A 116 11.62 1.44 -18.54
N ASN A 117 12.17 1.79 -17.38
CA ASN A 117 13.61 2.03 -17.23
C ASN A 117 14.29 0.68 -16.90
N GLY A 118 14.74 -0.03 -17.94
CA GLY A 118 15.43 -1.31 -17.81
C GLY A 118 14.54 -2.54 -18.00
N GLU A 119 15.14 -3.73 -17.87
CA GLU A 119 14.51 -5.02 -18.17
C GLU A 119 13.62 -5.57 -17.03
N ASN A 120 13.64 -4.93 -15.86
CA ASN A 120 13.09 -5.52 -14.62
C ASN A 120 11.59 -5.24 -14.39
N GLY A 121 10.88 -4.66 -15.38
CA GLY A 121 9.43 -4.41 -15.26
C GLY A 121 9.08 -3.30 -14.26
N VAL A 122 7.91 -3.38 -13.63
CA VAL A 122 7.42 -2.41 -12.63
C VAL A 122 7.39 -3.03 -11.24
N ASN A 123 7.74 -2.23 -10.23
CA ASN A 123 7.56 -2.57 -8.83
C ASN A 123 6.25 -1.96 -8.33
N ILE A 124 5.50 -2.70 -7.55
CA ILE A 124 4.20 -2.24 -7.02
C ILE A 124 4.22 -2.34 -5.51
N VAL A 125 4.01 -1.20 -4.82
CA VAL A 125 3.66 -1.19 -3.40
C VAL A 125 2.14 -1.08 -3.27
N VAL A 126 1.56 -1.87 -2.37
CA VAL A 126 0.13 -1.82 -2.05
C VAL A 126 -0.02 -1.32 -0.61
N ALA A 127 -0.81 -0.28 -0.43
CA ALA A 127 -1.04 0.34 0.87
C ALA A 127 -2.54 0.49 1.15
N ALA A 128 -2.91 0.35 2.43
CA ALA A 128 -4.23 0.77 2.89
C ALA A 128 -4.25 2.29 3.07
N SER A 129 -5.38 2.93 2.74
CA SER A 129 -5.58 4.38 2.81
C SER A 129 -5.75 4.94 4.23
N ASP A 130 -5.73 4.08 5.24
CA ASP A 130 -6.14 4.43 6.60
C ASP A 130 -5.11 4.06 7.69
N HIS A 131 -3.90 3.74 7.29
CA HIS A 131 -2.82 3.45 8.22
C HIS A 131 -2.14 4.72 8.71
N LEU A 132 -2.02 4.87 10.03
CA LEU A 132 -1.19 5.88 10.66
C LEU A 132 0.26 5.39 10.71
N ILE A 133 1.17 6.14 10.11
CA ILE A 133 2.60 5.90 10.16
C ILE A 133 3.26 7.11 10.81
N LEU A 134 3.87 6.93 11.98
CA LEU A 134 4.50 8.02 12.74
C LEU A 134 5.91 8.32 12.25
N GLU A 135 6.69 7.27 11.95
CA GLU A 135 8.06 7.39 11.47
C GLU A 135 8.12 7.31 9.93
N GLU A 136 7.55 8.31 9.24
CA GLU A 136 7.37 8.27 7.78
C GLU A 136 8.69 8.12 7.02
N GLU A 137 9.76 8.78 7.46
CA GLU A 137 11.06 8.67 6.79
C GLU A 137 11.63 7.25 6.87
N LYS A 138 11.56 6.63 8.04
CA LYS A 138 11.97 5.24 8.23
C LYS A 138 11.11 4.26 7.42
N PHE A 139 9.81 4.55 7.33
CA PHE A 139 8.89 3.80 6.47
C PHE A 139 9.30 3.92 5.00
N ARG A 140 9.53 5.14 4.48
CA ARG A 140 9.98 5.36 3.09
C ARG A 140 11.27 4.63 2.76
N GLN A 141 12.26 4.71 3.65
CA GLN A 141 13.53 3.99 3.48
C GLN A 141 13.32 2.47 3.44
N THR A 142 12.39 1.94 4.23
CA THR A 142 12.05 0.51 4.20
C THR A 142 11.38 0.11 2.89
N ILE A 143 10.46 0.93 2.37
CA ILE A 143 9.83 0.69 1.06
C ILE A 143 10.86 0.74 -0.07
N LEU A 144 11.79 1.72 -0.04
CA LEU A 144 12.84 1.81 -1.07
C LEU A 144 13.75 0.58 -1.07
N LYS A 145 14.11 0.04 0.10
CA LYS A 145 14.84 -1.24 0.20
C LYS A 145 14.04 -2.40 -0.36
N ALA A 146 12.73 -2.45 -0.06
CA ALA A 146 11.86 -3.48 -0.61
C ALA A 146 11.76 -3.37 -2.15
N PHE A 147 11.67 -2.16 -2.70
CA PHE A 147 11.67 -1.94 -4.15
C PHE A 147 12.99 -2.39 -4.80
N ASP A 148 14.14 -2.09 -4.19
CA ASP A 148 15.43 -2.54 -4.68
C ASP A 148 15.52 -4.08 -4.69
N PHE A 149 15.03 -4.72 -3.63
CA PHE A 149 15.03 -6.17 -3.53
C PHE A 149 14.12 -6.83 -4.57
N VAL A 150 12.83 -6.42 -4.67
CA VAL A 150 11.90 -7.01 -5.63
C VAL A 150 12.25 -6.69 -7.08
N GLY A 151 12.93 -5.56 -7.33
CA GLY A 151 13.44 -5.20 -8.64
C GLY A 151 14.57 -6.12 -9.13
N LYS A 152 15.29 -6.77 -8.22
CA LYS A 152 16.35 -7.74 -8.50
C LYS A 152 15.90 -9.20 -8.41
N ASN A 153 14.78 -9.44 -7.72
CA ASN A 153 14.30 -10.77 -7.40
C ASN A 153 12.82 -10.92 -7.76
N LYS A 154 12.42 -12.08 -8.26
CA LYS A 154 11.00 -12.40 -8.48
C LYS A 154 10.35 -12.77 -7.13
N ALA A 155 10.06 -11.77 -6.31
CA ALA A 155 9.57 -11.95 -4.95
C ALA A 155 8.39 -11.05 -4.62
N ILE A 156 7.61 -11.42 -3.60
CA ILE A 156 6.62 -10.59 -2.95
C ILE A 156 7.12 -10.31 -1.54
N CYS A 157 7.22 -9.03 -1.18
CA CYS A 157 7.61 -8.60 0.15
C CYS A 157 6.38 -8.14 0.94
N THR A 158 6.39 -8.34 2.24
CA THR A 158 5.45 -7.72 3.18
C THR A 158 6.20 -7.06 4.32
N LEU A 159 5.67 -5.93 4.79
CA LEU A 159 6.19 -5.26 5.97
C LEU A 159 5.65 -5.94 7.22
N GLY A 160 6.53 -6.61 7.96
CA GLY A 160 6.21 -7.20 9.26
C GLY A 160 6.31 -6.18 10.36
N MET A 161 5.33 -6.19 11.27
CA MET A 161 5.39 -5.43 12.52
C MET A 161 5.61 -6.39 13.68
N THR A 162 6.52 -6.06 14.59
CA THR A 162 6.76 -6.86 15.78
C THR A 162 5.51 -6.82 16.67
N PRO A 163 4.90 -7.97 16.99
CA PRO A 163 3.75 -8.01 17.88
C PRO A 163 4.15 -7.57 19.29
N THR A 164 3.37 -6.67 19.89
CA THR A 164 3.55 -6.21 21.28
C THR A 164 2.56 -6.83 22.25
N ARG A 165 1.51 -7.44 21.73
CA ARG A 165 0.45 -8.13 22.49
C ARG A 165 -0.24 -9.18 21.62
N PRO A 166 -0.91 -10.19 22.20
CA PRO A 166 -1.80 -11.09 21.49
C PRO A 166 -2.99 -10.31 20.92
N GLU A 167 -3.24 -10.47 19.62
CA GLU A 167 -4.36 -9.82 18.93
C GLU A 167 -5.00 -10.80 17.94
N THR A 168 -6.28 -11.11 18.13
CA THR A 168 -7.00 -12.09 17.30
C THR A 168 -7.45 -11.54 15.95
N GLY A 169 -7.41 -10.21 15.77
CA GLY A 169 -7.80 -9.54 14.54
C GLY A 169 -6.70 -9.50 13.47
N TYR A 170 -5.47 -9.94 13.78
CA TYR A 170 -4.34 -9.93 12.87
C TYR A 170 -3.85 -11.33 12.52
N GLY A 171 -3.30 -11.44 11.31
CA GLY A 171 -2.49 -12.60 10.94
C GLY A 171 -1.07 -12.46 11.47
N TYR A 172 -0.47 -13.59 11.81
CA TYR A 172 0.91 -13.68 12.29
C TYR A 172 1.79 -14.33 11.22
N ILE A 173 2.96 -13.73 11.00
CA ILE A 173 3.93 -14.22 10.02
C ILE A 173 5.03 -14.96 10.79
N GLN A 174 5.20 -16.23 10.48
CA GLN A 174 6.35 -17.00 10.91
C GLN A 174 7.41 -16.90 9.83
N PHE A 175 8.58 -16.40 10.19
CA PHE A 175 9.72 -16.29 9.30
C PHE A 175 10.84 -17.27 9.71
N ALA A 176 11.69 -17.64 8.75
CA ALA A 176 12.92 -18.36 8.97
C ALA A 176 14.04 -17.43 9.47
N SER A 177 15.26 -17.89 9.41
CA SER A 177 16.45 -17.06 9.57
C SER A 177 16.50 -15.94 8.53
N GLU A 178 17.46 -15.04 8.67
CA GLU A 178 17.73 -13.96 7.74
C GLU A 178 18.01 -14.51 6.33
N LEU A 179 17.61 -13.76 5.31
CA LEU A 179 17.94 -14.11 3.92
C LEU A 179 19.43 -13.92 3.69
N ASP A 180 20.05 -14.91 3.05
CA ASP A 180 21.44 -14.83 2.62
C ASP A 180 21.63 -13.62 1.69
N GLY A 181 22.64 -12.79 2.00
CA GLY A 181 22.97 -11.58 1.23
C GLY A 181 22.24 -10.32 1.66
N ASP A 182 21.38 -10.34 2.68
CA ASP A 182 20.86 -9.11 3.31
C ASP A 182 21.76 -8.62 4.43
N GLU A 183 22.73 -7.76 4.10
CA GLU A 183 23.61 -7.11 5.07
C GLU A 183 22.86 -6.29 6.14
N SER A 184 21.59 -5.95 5.90
CA SER A 184 20.76 -5.20 6.86
C SER A 184 20.10 -6.07 7.92
N GLY A 185 20.06 -7.41 7.75
CA GLY A 185 19.36 -8.37 8.62
C GLY A 185 17.86 -8.16 8.75
N LYS A 186 17.25 -7.42 7.80
CA LYS A 186 15.83 -7.01 7.87
C LYS A 186 14.93 -7.81 6.94
N LEU A 187 15.49 -8.41 5.89
CA LEU A 187 14.74 -9.30 5.00
C LEU A 187 14.77 -10.71 5.58
N LYS A 188 13.59 -11.32 5.63
CA LYS A 188 13.41 -12.67 6.18
C LYS A 188 12.48 -13.47 5.29
N GLU A 189 12.79 -14.73 5.11
CA GLU A 189 11.91 -15.63 4.36
C GLU A 189 10.66 -15.98 5.17
N ILE A 190 9.49 -15.88 4.55
CA ILE A 190 8.23 -16.26 5.16
C ILE A 190 8.07 -17.78 5.04
N VAL A 191 8.00 -18.46 6.18
CA VAL A 191 7.72 -19.89 6.26
C VAL A 191 6.23 -20.16 6.25
N GLN A 192 5.46 -19.41 7.02
CA GLN A 192 4.03 -19.62 7.18
C GLN A 192 3.32 -18.35 7.67
N MET A 193 2.06 -18.17 7.23
CA MET A 193 1.13 -17.20 7.80
C MET A 193 0.10 -17.95 8.67
N LYS A 194 -0.11 -17.49 9.91
CA LYS A 194 -1.05 -18.06 10.86
C LYS A 194 -2.06 -17.02 11.32
N MET A 195 -3.34 -17.38 11.35
CA MET A 195 -4.42 -16.51 11.83
C MET A 195 -4.70 -16.66 13.34
N GLU A 196 -4.09 -17.65 14.02
CA GLU A 196 -4.33 -17.95 15.44
C GLU A 196 -3.20 -17.41 16.33
N SER A 197 -3.51 -16.41 17.16
CA SER A 197 -2.55 -15.84 18.12
C SER A 197 -2.23 -16.74 19.32
N ARG A 198 -3.19 -17.61 19.74
CA ARG A 198 -3.07 -18.41 20.98
C ARG A 198 -1.84 -19.33 21.04
N LYS A 199 -1.38 -19.84 19.91
CA LYS A 199 -0.21 -20.75 19.84
C LYS A 199 1.14 -20.05 19.78
N ILE A 200 1.18 -18.74 19.52
CA ILE A 200 2.43 -17.97 19.35
C ILE A 200 2.95 -17.46 20.68
N PHE A 201 2.05 -17.15 21.62
CA PHE A 201 2.38 -16.59 22.94
C PHE A 201 2.40 -17.61 24.08
N SER A 202 2.22 -18.90 23.80
CA SER A 202 2.25 -20.00 24.80
C SER A 202 3.61 -20.68 24.95
N ARG A 203 4.70 -20.02 24.53
CA ARG A 203 6.09 -20.49 24.72
C ARG A 203 6.91 -19.46 25.44
#